data_29566104e114bfe68be219fdd6edac79
#
_entry.id   29566104e114bfe68be219fdd6edac79
#
_cell.length_a   1.000
_cell.length_b   1.000
_cell.length_c   1.000
_cell.angle_alpha   90.00
_cell.angle_beta   90.00
_cell.angle_gamma   90.00
#
_symmetry.space_group_name_H-M   'P 1'
#
loop_
_entity.id
_entity.type
_entity.pdbx_description
1 polymer ?
#
loop_
_entity_poly.entity_id
_entity_poly.type
_entity_poly.pdbx_seq_one_letter_code
_entity_poly.pdbx_strand_id
1 'polypeptide(L)'
;MFATDDLEAFDRPGRGPGREARLDLDKALGTLPPGARAVFVLHDVEGYKHEEIARMTGVATGTSKAQLHRARRLLREALAR
;
A
#
# COMPACT_ATOMS: atom_id res chain seq x y z
N MET A 1 -17.73 12.47 -12.50
CA MET A 1 -17.71 11.89 -11.99
C MET A 1 -17.70 10.84 -11.89
N PHE A 2 -17.53 10.65 -11.93
CA PHE A 2 -17.51 9.74 -11.57
C PHE A 2 -17.59 9.31 -10.75
N ALA A 3 -18.05 9.44 -10.88
CA ALA A 3 -17.25 8.96 -9.79
C ALA A 3 -18.01 8.73 -8.53
N THR A 4 -18.97 9.49 -8.30
CA THR A 4 -19.78 9.36 -7.11
C THR A 4 -20.40 7.98 -7.01
N ASP A 5 -20.86 7.49 -8.10
CA ASP A 5 -21.45 6.16 -8.08
C ASP A 5 -20.44 5.11 -7.68
N ASP A 6 -19.21 5.30 -8.12
CA ASP A 6 -18.17 4.37 -7.78
C ASP A 6 -17.93 4.38 -6.29
N LEU A 7 -17.94 5.54 -5.70
CA LEU A 7 -17.75 5.64 -4.27
C LEU A 7 -18.83 4.90 -3.52
N GLU A 8 -20.03 5.03 -3.97
CA GLU A 8 -21.11 4.32 -3.32
C GLU A 8 -20.94 2.83 -3.43
N ALA A 9 -20.48 2.39 -4.58
CA ALA A 9 -20.24 0.97 -4.74
C ALA A 9 -19.21 0.47 -3.75
N PHE A 10 -18.20 1.26 -3.49
CA PHE A 10 -17.20 0.87 -2.52
C PHE A 10 -17.74 0.81 -1.12
N ASP A 11 -18.66 1.67 -0.83
CA ASP A 11 -19.17 1.75 0.52
C ASP A 11 -20.20 0.70 0.82
N ARG A 12 -20.61 -0.02 -0.16
CA ARG A 12 -21.65 -0.98 0.05
C ARG A 12 -21.21 -2.06 1.00
N PRO A 13 -21.95 -2.25 2.08
CA PRO A 13 -21.58 -3.28 3.06
C PRO A 13 -21.61 -4.65 2.42
N GLY A 14 -20.70 -5.48 2.84
CA GLY A 14 -20.67 -6.84 2.35
C GLY A 14 -20.07 -7.02 1.01
N ARG A 15 -19.63 -5.94 0.40
CA ARG A 15 -19.01 -6.07 -0.87
C ARG A 15 -17.54 -5.92 -0.75
N GLY A 16 -16.83 -6.50 -1.65
CA GLY A 16 -15.41 -6.38 -1.68
C GLY A 16 -14.80 -6.80 -0.37
N PRO A 17 -13.61 -6.32 -0.07
CA PRO A 17 -12.82 -6.83 1.03
C PRO A 17 -13.46 -6.67 2.37
N GLY A 18 -14.05 -5.57 2.62
CA GLY A 18 -14.67 -5.39 3.89
C GLY A 18 -13.67 -5.18 4.99
N ARG A 19 -14.18 -5.31 6.20
CA ARG A 19 -13.44 -4.94 7.38
C ARG A 19 -12.33 -5.91 7.72
N GLU A 20 -12.61 -7.19 7.60
CA GLU A 20 -11.61 -8.18 7.96
C GLU A 20 -10.40 -8.11 7.08
N ALA A 21 -10.62 -7.94 5.78
CA ALA A 21 -9.49 -7.83 4.86
C ALA A 21 -8.68 -6.58 5.14
N ARG A 22 -9.35 -5.51 5.53
CA ARG A 22 -8.67 -4.28 5.86
C ARG A 22 -7.81 -4.44 7.11
N LEU A 23 -8.33 -5.12 8.12
CA LEU A 23 -7.57 -5.38 9.33
C LEU A 23 -6.37 -6.27 9.04
N ASP A 24 -6.55 -7.24 8.15
CA ASP A 24 -5.44 -8.11 7.78
C ASP A 24 -4.35 -7.32 7.08
N LEU A 25 -4.73 -6.40 6.22
CA LEU A 25 -3.75 -5.56 5.55
C LEU A 25 -3.01 -4.68 6.54
N ASP A 26 -3.72 -4.10 7.47
CA ASP A 26 -3.09 -3.27 8.49
C ASP A 26 -2.08 -4.06 9.29
N LYS A 27 -2.42 -5.26 9.69
CA LYS A 27 -1.49 -6.11 10.41
C LYS A 27 -0.29 -6.46 9.56
N ALA A 28 -0.52 -6.80 8.31
CA ALA A 28 0.57 -7.15 7.40
C ALA A 28 1.51 -5.98 7.20
N LEU A 29 0.95 -4.77 7.05
CA LEU A 29 1.77 -3.59 6.91
C LEU A 29 2.64 -3.37 8.14
N GLY A 30 2.11 -3.67 9.31
CA GLY A 30 2.86 -3.51 10.55
C GLY A 30 4.05 -4.43 10.65
N THR A 31 4.07 -5.51 9.89
CA THR A 31 5.20 -6.44 9.91
C THR A 31 6.31 -6.06 8.96
N LEU A 32 6.08 -5.08 8.09
CA LEU A 32 7.09 -4.69 7.12
C LEU A 32 8.22 -3.91 7.78
N PRO A 33 9.45 -4.04 7.28
CA PRO A 33 10.51 -3.16 7.72
C PRO A 33 10.11 -1.71 7.47
N PRO A 34 10.56 -0.78 8.31
CA PRO A 34 10.07 0.61 8.20
C PRO A 34 10.27 1.23 6.83
N GLY A 35 11.41 1.00 6.20
CA GLY A 35 11.65 1.58 4.88
C GLY A 35 10.71 1.03 3.84
N ALA A 36 10.49 -0.28 3.85
CA ALA A 36 9.59 -0.90 2.89
C ALA A 36 8.16 -0.43 3.11
N ARG A 37 7.76 -0.35 4.37
CA ARG A 37 6.41 0.10 4.69
C ARG A 37 6.18 1.53 4.23
N ALA A 38 7.15 2.41 4.49
CA ALA A 38 6.99 3.80 4.11
C ALA A 38 6.85 3.95 2.61
N VAL A 39 7.68 3.25 1.84
CA VAL A 39 7.60 3.36 0.38
C VAL A 39 6.29 2.78 -0.12
N PHE A 40 5.86 1.66 0.44
CA PHE A 40 4.59 1.07 0.02
C PHE A 40 3.45 2.05 0.23
N VAL A 41 3.38 2.65 1.41
CA VAL A 41 2.29 3.57 1.71
C VAL A 41 2.36 4.79 0.79
N LEU A 42 3.54 5.36 0.63
CA LEU A 42 3.68 6.56 -0.19
C LEU A 42 3.34 6.29 -1.66
N HIS A 43 3.74 5.15 -2.17
CA HIS A 43 3.54 4.85 -3.58
C HIS A 43 2.17 4.25 -3.86
N ASP A 44 1.84 3.16 -3.18
CA ASP A 44 0.64 2.40 -3.52
C ASP A 44 -0.63 2.96 -2.89
N VAL A 45 -0.51 3.62 -1.74
CA VAL A 45 -1.68 4.18 -1.08
C VAL A 45 -1.85 5.66 -1.42
N GLU A 46 -0.76 6.42 -1.33
CA GLU A 46 -0.82 7.87 -1.51
C GLU A 46 -0.60 8.29 -2.96
N GLY A 47 0.03 7.46 -3.77
CA GLY A 47 0.14 7.76 -5.19
C GLY A 47 1.37 8.57 -5.60
N TYR A 48 2.38 8.67 -4.75
CA TYR A 48 3.59 9.40 -5.11
C TYR A 48 4.46 8.59 -6.05
N LYS A 49 5.16 9.29 -6.92
CA LYS A 49 6.13 8.65 -7.80
C LYS A 49 7.43 8.38 -7.06
N HIS A 50 8.20 7.43 -7.57
CA HIS A 50 9.45 7.06 -6.89
C HIS A 50 10.40 8.24 -6.76
N GLU A 51 10.45 9.11 -7.76
CA GLU A 51 11.31 10.30 -7.66
C GLU A 51 10.88 11.20 -6.52
N GLU A 52 9.57 11.31 -6.32
CA GLU A 52 9.05 12.11 -5.22
C GLU A 52 9.36 11.46 -3.89
N ILE A 53 9.17 10.15 -3.82
CA ILE A 53 9.45 9.40 -2.60
C ILE A 53 10.93 9.52 -2.24
N ALA A 54 11.79 9.44 -3.24
CA ALA A 54 13.22 9.58 -3.00
C ALA A 54 13.54 10.91 -2.35
N ARG A 55 12.91 11.98 -2.83
CA ARG A 55 13.13 13.29 -2.25
C ARG A 55 12.57 13.39 -0.84
N MET A 56 11.41 12.77 -0.61
CA MET A 56 10.75 12.85 0.68
C MET A 56 11.48 12.06 1.76
N THR A 57 12.06 10.94 1.37
CA THR A 57 12.67 10.03 2.34
C THR A 57 14.18 10.07 2.36
N GLY A 58 14.80 10.73 1.39
CA GLY A 58 16.23 10.82 1.36
C GLY A 58 16.94 9.61 0.79
N VAL A 59 16.21 8.69 0.15
CA VAL A 59 16.84 7.53 -0.47
C VAL A 59 16.89 7.73 -1.99
N ALA A 60 17.70 6.93 -2.65
CA ALA A 60 17.78 6.99 -4.10
C ALA A 60 16.52 6.43 -4.72
N THR A 61 16.22 6.87 -5.94
CA THR A 61 15.04 6.38 -6.66
C THR A 61 15.07 4.88 -6.81
N GLY A 62 16.25 4.33 -7.13
CA GLY A 62 16.39 2.87 -7.25
C GLY A 62 16.11 2.16 -5.93
N THR A 63 16.52 2.76 -4.83
CA THR A 63 16.24 2.19 -3.53
C THR A 63 14.74 2.20 -3.25
N SER A 64 14.07 3.29 -3.64
CA SER A 64 12.62 3.35 -3.47
C SER A 64 11.94 2.21 -4.22
N LYS A 65 12.36 1.97 -5.47
CA LYS A 65 11.78 0.87 -6.24
C LYS A 65 12.04 -0.48 -5.61
N ALA A 66 13.25 -0.69 -5.11
CA ALA A 66 13.59 -1.95 -4.47
C ALA A 66 12.77 -2.17 -3.20
N GLN A 67 12.58 -1.12 -2.44
CA GLN A 67 11.78 -1.22 -1.23
C GLN A 67 10.33 -1.54 -1.54
N LEU A 68 9.80 -0.95 -2.59
CA LEU A 68 8.43 -1.26 -2.97
C LEU A 68 8.29 -2.72 -3.39
N HIS A 69 9.24 -3.21 -4.18
CA HIS A 69 9.23 -4.59 -4.60
C HIS A 69 9.26 -5.52 -3.39
N ARG A 70 10.13 -5.21 -2.45
CA ARG A 70 10.25 -6.01 -1.24
C ARG A 70 8.96 -5.96 -0.42
N ALA A 71 8.39 -4.78 -0.27
CA ALA A 71 7.15 -4.64 0.49
C ALA A 71 6.04 -5.48 -0.11
N ARG A 72 5.89 -5.41 -1.43
CA ARG A 72 4.84 -6.17 -2.10
C ARG A 72 5.03 -7.66 -1.93
N ARG A 73 6.28 -8.12 -2.02
CA ARG A 73 6.56 -9.54 -1.84
C ARG A 73 6.21 -9.99 -0.43
N LEU A 74 6.63 -9.22 0.57
CA LEU A 74 6.36 -9.58 1.95
C LEU A 74 4.87 -9.53 2.26
N LEU A 75 4.17 -8.57 1.68
CA LEU A 75 2.72 -8.49 1.89
C LEU A 75 2.02 -9.69 1.27
N ARG A 76 2.43 -10.08 0.07
CA ARG A 76 1.82 -11.26 -0.54
C ARG A 76 2.03 -12.49 0.34
N GLU A 77 3.22 -12.63 0.88
CA GLU A 77 3.49 -13.78 1.75
C GLU A 77 2.65 -13.72 3.01
N ALA A 78 2.53 -12.56 3.60
CA ALA A 78 1.78 -12.42 4.84
C ALA A 78 0.29 -12.68 4.62
N LEU A 79 -0.25 -12.21 3.50
CA LEU A 79 -1.68 -12.31 3.25
C LEU A 79 -2.09 -13.65 2.65
N ALA A 80 -1.12 -14.43 2.21
CA ALA A 80 -1.42 -15.72 1.59
C ALA A 80 -1.67 -16.83 2.59
N ARG A 81 -1.41 -16.59 3.87
CA ARG A 81 -1.55 -17.63 4.88
C ARG A 81 -2.95 -17.95 5.25
#